data_ec180635005868eb920b9dfe691eb4c8
#
_entry.id   ec180635005868eb920b9dfe691eb4c8
#
_cell.length_a   1.000
_cell.length_b   1.000
_cell.length_c   1.000
_cell.angle_alpha   90.00
_cell.angle_beta   90.00
_cell.angle_gamma   90.00
#
_symmetry.space_group_name_H-M   'P 1'
#
loop_
_entity.id
_entity.type
_entity.pdbx_description
1 polymer ?
#
loop_
_entity_poly.entity_id
_entity_poly.type
_entity_poly.pdbx_seq_one_letter_code
_entity_poly.pdbx_strand_id
1 'polypeptide(L)'
;MQFNKVTISRLLVGSLFIISGLIKANDPLGFSYKLEEYFAFDVLNWTWFQGTEVFLAAFISIGEIVLGAALIAGEKIKLSAWLLLIMMIFFTFLTGYTAIGNWFFEHPEREFTLFMEGLFGFTAREIHYFKDCGCFGDAIPFTPWDSFVKDLILFVFTIIIFRGKGSVEPNSRKEDTFYYAISFILISAFALMVTHWVFPVVFVVVLF
;
A
#
# COMPACT_ATOMS: atom_id res chain seq x y z
N MET A 1 26.62 -4.97 -14.79
CA MET A 1 25.21 -4.70 -14.59
C MET A 1 24.82 -3.58 -15.55
N GLN A 2 24.12 -3.87 -16.65
CA GLN A 2 23.63 -2.80 -17.50
C GLN A 2 22.48 -2.10 -16.77
N PHE A 3 22.65 -0.83 -16.41
CA PHE A 3 21.60 -0.01 -15.83
C PHE A 3 20.53 0.32 -16.89
N ASN A 4 19.64 -0.64 -17.11
CA ASN A 4 18.48 -0.44 -17.96
C ASN A 4 17.35 0.22 -17.12
N LYS A 5 16.47 0.99 -17.77
CA LYS A 5 15.31 1.64 -17.14
C LYS A 5 14.50 0.69 -16.25
N VAL A 6 14.37 -0.58 -16.67
CA VAL A 6 13.68 -1.62 -15.90
C VAL A 6 14.40 -1.94 -14.59
N THR A 7 15.74 -2.05 -14.61
CA THR A 7 16.52 -2.33 -13.40
C THR A 7 16.43 -1.18 -12.39
N ILE A 8 16.53 0.07 -12.85
CA ILE A 8 16.38 1.24 -11.98
C ILE A 8 14.98 1.28 -11.38
N SER A 9 13.94 1.09 -12.19
CA SER A 9 12.55 1.06 -11.72
C SER A 9 12.32 -0.03 -10.68
N ARG A 10 12.87 -1.24 -10.88
CA ARG A 10 12.78 -2.36 -9.94
C ARG A 10 13.44 -2.05 -8.59
N LEU A 11 14.64 -1.49 -8.61
CA LEU A 11 15.35 -1.11 -7.38
C LEU A 11 14.58 -0.02 -6.62
N LEU A 12 14.12 1.01 -7.31
CA LEU A 12 13.39 2.11 -6.70
C LEU A 12 12.07 1.64 -6.11
N VAL A 13 11.21 1.00 -6.91
CA VAL A 13 9.90 0.54 -6.44
C VAL A 13 10.06 -0.53 -5.38
N GLY A 14 10.98 -1.49 -5.57
CA GLY A 14 11.22 -2.56 -4.61
C GLY A 14 11.68 -2.04 -3.24
N SER A 15 12.59 -1.07 -3.21
CA SER A 15 13.05 -0.46 -1.95
C SER A 15 11.93 0.30 -1.25
N LEU A 16 11.12 1.07 -1.98
CA LEU A 16 10.00 1.80 -1.39
C LEU A 16 8.92 0.87 -0.86
N PHE A 17 8.64 -0.25 -1.55
CA PHE A 17 7.70 -1.26 -1.09
C PHE A 17 8.18 -1.94 0.20
N ILE A 18 9.47 -2.29 0.30
CA ILE A 18 10.03 -2.84 1.54
C ILE A 18 9.88 -1.84 2.68
N ILE A 19 10.27 -0.59 2.49
CA ILE A 19 10.19 0.45 3.52
C ILE A 19 8.73 0.66 3.95
N SER A 20 7.81 0.82 3.00
CA SER A 20 6.38 1.00 3.25
C SER A 20 5.79 -0.18 4.03
N GLY A 21 6.09 -1.41 3.60
CA GLY A 21 5.65 -2.62 4.26
C GLY A 21 6.20 -2.78 5.67
N LEU A 22 7.48 -2.44 5.91
CA LEU A 22 8.08 -2.47 7.25
C LEU A 22 7.44 -1.45 8.19
N ILE A 23 7.16 -0.23 7.72
CA ILE A 23 6.48 0.80 8.51
C ILE A 23 5.09 0.33 8.92
N LYS A 24 4.30 -0.22 7.97
CA LYS A 24 2.96 -0.77 8.26
C LYS A 24 3.02 -2.01 9.17
N ALA A 25 4.04 -2.86 9.01
CA ALA A 25 4.24 -4.03 9.87
C ALA A 25 4.64 -3.63 11.30
N ASN A 26 5.25 -2.46 11.49
CA ASN A 26 5.55 -1.92 12.81
C ASN A 26 4.31 -1.43 13.56
N ASP A 27 3.31 -0.89 12.84
CA ASP A 27 2.00 -0.52 13.38
C ASP A 27 0.85 -1.02 12.49
N PRO A 28 0.55 -2.31 12.53
CA PRO A 28 -0.53 -2.87 11.72
C PRO A 28 -1.92 -2.46 12.21
N LEU A 29 -2.07 -2.05 13.49
CA LEU A 29 -3.33 -1.53 14.03
C LEU A 29 -3.65 -0.16 13.43
N GLY A 30 -2.68 0.76 13.40
CA GLY A 30 -2.88 2.07 12.80
C GLY A 30 -3.30 1.95 11.33
N PHE A 31 -2.67 1.03 10.58
CA PHE A 31 -3.08 0.77 9.20
C PHE A 31 -4.45 0.07 9.09
N SER A 32 -4.81 -0.81 10.05
CA SER A 32 -6.13 -1.44 10.05
C SER A 32 -7.26 -0.44 10.29
N TYR A 33 -7.07 0.56 11.16
CA TYR A 33 -8.04 1.64 11.35
C TYR A 33 -8.26 2.47 10.08
N LYS A 34 -7.21 2.67 9.28
CA LYS A 34 -7.38 3.32 7.97
C LYS A 34 -8.16 2.46 6.99
N LEU A 35 -7.96 1.15 6.98
CA LEU A 35 -8.78 0.24 6.17
C LEU A 35 -10.24 0.23 6.63
N GLU A 36 -10.49 0.24 7.94
CA GLU A 36 -11.83 0.36 8.52
C GLU A 36 -12.53 1.64 8.05
N GLU A 37 -11.81 2.79 8.11
CA GLU A 37 -12.30 4.07 7.62
C GLU A 37 -12.68 4.00 6.13
N TYR A 38 -11.85 3.38 5.28
CA TYR A 38 -12.17 3.18 3.87
C TYR A 38 -13.37 2.25 3.62
N PHE A 39 -13.53 1.21 4.43
CA PHE A 39 -14.60 0.21 4.26
C PHE A 39 -15.95 0.65 4.83
N ALA A 40 -15.97 1.76 5.58
CA ALA A 40 -17.17 2.30 6.18
C ALA A 40 -18.30 2.51 5.16
N PHE A 41 -19.54 2.44 5.64
CA PHE A 41 -20.74 2.53 4.82
C PHE A 41 -20.85 3.88 4.08
N ASP A 42 -20.40 4.94 4.70
CA ASP A 42 -20.42 6.32 4.20
C ASP A 42 -19.21 6.66 3.30
N VAL A 43 -18.27 5.70 3.10
CA VAL A 43 -17.07 5.89 2.27
C VAL A 43 -17.16 5.00 1.01
N LEU A 44 -16.60 3.79 1.05
CA LEU A 44 -16.64 2.86 -0.08
C LEU A 44 -17.77 1.83 0.03
N ASN A 45 -18.46 1.79 1.17
CA ASN A 45 -19.52 0.83 1.47
C ASN A 45 -19.08 -0.63 1.28
N TRP A 46 -17.83 -0.95 1.61
CA TRP A 46 -17.30 -2.31 1.55
C TRP A 46 -17.50 -3.06 2.87
N THR A 47 -18.73 -3.02 3.38
CA THR A 47 -19.11 -3.57 4.69
C THR A 47 -18.84 -5.07 4.85
N TRP A 48 -18.71 -5.81 3.76
CA TRP A 48 -18.35 -7.24 3.75
C TRP A 48 -16.90 -7.51 4.17
N PHE A 49 -16.02 -6.51 4.18
CA PHE A 49 -14.66 -6.59 4.73
C PHE A 49 -14.58 -6.18 6.20
N GLN A 50 -15.67 -5.66 6.79
CA GLN A 50 -15.69 -5.26 8.20
C GLN A 50 -15.36 -6.45 9.10
N GLY A 51 -14.45 -6.23 10.05
CA GLY A 51 -13.91 -7.26 10.95
C GLY A 51 -12.70 -8.02 10.39
N THR A 52 -12.26 -7.74 9.14
CA THR A 52 -11.07 -8.36 8.53
C THR A 52 -9.91 -7.38 8.35
N GLU A 53 -10.05 -6.13 8.77
CA GLU A 53 -9.12 -5.02 8.51
C GLU A 53 -7.72 -5.32 9.03
N VAL A 54 -7.64 -5.90 10.22
CA VAL A 54 -6.37 -6.29 10.86
C VAL A 54 -5.66 -7.36 10.07
N PHE A 55 -6.39 -8.38 9.61
CA PHE A 55 -5.84 -9.43 8.77
C PHE A 55 -5.38 -8.88 7.41
N LEU A 56 -6.17 -8.01 6.81
CA LEU A 56 -5.83 -7.35 5.55
C LEU A 56 -4.64 -6.42 5.69
N ALA A 57 -4.55 -5.65 6.78
CA ALA A 57 -3.40 -4.80 7.08
C ALA A 57 -2.12 -5.62 7.17
N ALA A 58 -2.15 -6.74 7.89
CA ALA A 58 -1.03 -7.66 8.00
C ALA A 58 -0.66 -8.27 6.63
N PHE A 59 -1.66 -8.76 5.89
CA PHE A 59 -1.46 -9.39 4.59
C PHE A 59 -0.86 -8.41 3.56
N ILE A 60 -1.36 -7.17 3.51
CA ILE A 60 -0.86 -6.12 2.62
C ILE A 60 0.59 -5.76 3.00
N SER A 61 0.88 -5.54 4.29
CA SER A 61 2.23 -5.19 4.77
C SER A 61 3.27 -6.26 4.41
N ILE A 62 2.95 -7.53 4.66
CA ILE A 62 3.79 -8.67 4.29
C ILE A 62 3.93 -8.75 2.76
N GLY A 63 2.83 -8.56 2.04
CA GLY A 63 2.80 -8.55 0.58
C GLY A 63 3.73 -7.50 -0.02
N GLU A 64 3.72 -6.27 0.51
CA GLU A 64 4.65 -5.20 0.09
C GLU A 64 6.11 -5.60 0.28
N ILE A 65 6.47 -6.15 1.44
CA ILE A 65 7.84 -6.57 1.73
C ILE A 65 8.29 -7.68 0.77
N VAL A 66 7.45 -8.69 0.59
CA VAL A 66 7.78 -9.85 -0.28
C VAL A 66 7.89 -9.42 -1.74
N LEU A 67 6.95 -8.61 -2.23
CA LEU A 67 6.99 -8.11 -3.60
C LEU A 67 8.18 -7.19 -3.84
N GLY A 68 8.49 -6.31 -2.89
CA GLY A 68 9.67 -5.45 -2.96
C GLY A 68 10.96 -6.26 -3.05
N ALA A 69 11.12 -7.29 -2.20
CA ALA A 69 12.26 -8.19 -2.21
C ALA A 69 12.35 -9.00 -3.53
N ALA A 70 11.23 -9.53 -4.01
CA ALA A 70 11.15 -10.27 -5.27
C ALA A 70 11.54 -9.39 -6.47
N LEU A 71 11.12 -8.13 -6.49
CA LEU A 71 11.50 -7.17 -7.53
C LEU A 71 13.01 -6.90 -7.52
N ILE A 72 13.60 -6.65 -6.35
CA ILE A 72 15.05 -6.39 -6.23
C ILE A 72 15.84 -7.63 -6.65
N ALA A 73 15.46 -8.80 -6.18
CA ALA A 73 16.12 -10.05 -6.54
C ALA A 73 15.97 -10.41 -8.03
N GLY A 74 14.87 -9.98 -8.66
CA GLY A 74 14.56 -10.31 -10.04
C GLY A 74 14.02 -11.72 -10.25
N GLU A 75 13.56 -12.32 -9.16
CA GLU A 75 12.97 -13.66 -9.19
C GLU A 75 11.49 -13.61 -9.58
N LYS A 76 11.04 -14.63 -10.35
CA LYS A 76 9.65 -14.75 -10.81
C LYS A 76 9.05 -13.43 -11.29
N ILE A 77 9.86 -12.62 -11.97
CA ILE A 77 9.55 -11.22 -12.34
C ILE A 77 8.19 -11.06 -13.02
N LYS A 78 7.72 -12.04 -13.77
CA LYS A 78 6.41 -12.00 -14.41
C LYS A 78 5.28 -11.99 -13.38
N LEU A 79 5.35 -12.87 -12.37
CA LEU A 79 4.36 -12.95 -11.29
C LEU A 79 4.43 -11.70 -10.41
N SER A 80 5.65 -11.31 -10.00
CA SER A 80 5.87 -10.12 -9.17
C SER A 80 5.37 -8.85 -9.85
N ALA A 81 5.56 -8.71 -11.17
CA ALA A 81 5.08 -7.56 -11.91
C ALA A 81 3.54 -7.51 -12.00
N TRP A 82 2.86 -8.66 -12.10
CA TRP A 82 1.39 -8.70 -12.06
C TRP A 82 0.85 -8.33 -10.68
N LEU A 83 1.39 -8.94 -9.63
CA LEU A 83 0.97 -8.64 -8.25
C LEU A 83 1.24 -7.19 -7.88
N LEU A 84 2.41 -6.67 -8.27
CA LEU A 84 2.73 -5.26 -8.09
C LEU A 84 1.74 -4.34 -8.80
N LEU A 85 1.38 -4.65 -10.05
CA LEU A 85 0.42 -3.85 -10.81
C LEU A 85 -0.94 -3.81 -10.11
N ILE A 86 -1.43 -4.96 -9.63
CA ILE A 86 -2.69 -5.06 -8.89
C ILE A 86 -2.62 -4.22 -7.61
N MET A 87 -1.55 -4.36 -6.83
CA MET A 87 -1.35 -3.57 -5.61
C MET A 87 -1.29 -2.07 -5.89
N MET A 88 -0.56 -1.67 -6.94
CA MET A 88 -0.46 -0.26 -7.30
C MET A 88 -1.78 0.32 -7.79
N ILE A 89 -2.59 -0.44 -8.54
CA ILE A 89 -3.96 -0.02 -8.90
C ILE A 89 -4.78 0.22 -7.63
N PHE A 90 -4.74 -0.71 -6.69
CA PHE A 90 -5.48 -0.61 -5.43
C PHE A 90 -5.06 0.63 -4.62
N PHE A 91 -3.77 0.85 -4.37
CA PHE A 91 -3.29 2.01 -3.62
C PHE A 91 -3.56 3.33 -4.34
N THR A 92 -3.29 3.40 -5.65
CA THR A 92 -3.56 4.62 -6.43
C THR A 92 -5.06 4.95 -6.44
N PHE A 93 -5.93 3.92 -6.44
CA PHE A 93 -7.36 4.12 -6.31
C PHE A 93 -7.73 4.71 -4.93
N LEU A 94 -7.22 4.13 -3.83
CA LEU A 94 -7.53 4.63 -2.49
C LEU A 94 -7.01 6.06 -2.27
N THR A 95 -5.76 6.33 -2.62
CA THR A 95 -5.17 7.67 -2.45
C THR A 95 -5.81 8.69 -3.39
N GLY A 96 -6.20 8.28 -4.59
CA GLY A 96 -6.95 9.12 -5.53
C GLY A 96 -8.34 9.44 -5.02
N TYR A 97 -9.06 8.46 -4.49
CA TYR A 97 -10.36 8.64 -3.86
C TYR A 97 -10.27 9.67 -2.73
N THR A 98 -9.27 9.53 -1.85
CA THR A 98 -9.04 10.44 -0.73
C THR A 98 -8.72 11.86 -1.19
N ALA A 99 -7.74 12.00 -2.11
CA ALA A 99 -7.30 13.31 -2.58
C ALA A 99 -8.40 14.07 -3.33
N ILE A 100 -9.10 13.38 -4.23
CA ILE A 100 -10.20 13.96 -5.02
C ILE A 100 -11.42 14.24 -4.14
N GLY A 101 -11.76 13.32 -3.23
CA GLY A 101 -12.86 13.49 -2.29
C GLY A 101 -12.66 14.72 -1.40
N ASN A 102 -11.48 14.86 -0.79
CA ASN A 102 -11.15 16.03 0.02
C ASN A 102 -11.21 17.31 -0.81
N TRP A 103 -10.76 17.26 -2.06
CA TRP A 103 -10.82 18.44 -2.92
C TRP A 103 -12.27 18.88 -3.19
N PHE A 104 -13.20 17.95 -3.44
CA PHE A 104 -14.62 18.26 -3.58
C PHE A 104 -15.21 18.82 -2.28
N PHE A 105 -14.87 18.22 -1.14
CA PHE A 105 -15.31 18.69 0.18
C PHE A 105 -14.87 20.13 0.47
N GLU A 106 -13.61 20.47 0.11
CA GLU A 106 -13.03 21.81 0.31
C GLU A 106 -13.55 22.87 -0.67
N HIS A 107 -14.06 22.44 -1.84
CA HIS A 107 -14.50 23.34 -2.91
C HIS A 107 -15.93 23.05 -3.40
N PRO A 108 -16.93 23.06 -2.50
CA PRO A 108 -18.30 22.66 -2.86
C PRO A 108 -18.97 23.65 -3.85
N GLU A 109 -18.52 24.90 -3.92
CA GLU A 109 -19.13 25.96 -4.76
C GLU A 109 -18.50 26.08 -6.16
N ARG A 110 -17.50 25.25 -6.50
CA ARG A 110 -16.89 25.30 -7.83
C ARG A 110 -17.82 24.69 -8.89
N GLU A 111 -17.85 25.32 -10.07
CA GLU A 111 -18.67 24.84 -11.20
C GLU A 111 -18.41 23.38 -11.54
N PHE A 112 -17.15 22.94 -11.47
CA PHE A 112 -16.77 21.54 -11.70
C PHE A 112 -17.34 20.60 -10.64
N THR A 113 -17.34 21.01 -9.37
CA THR A 113 -17.94 20.24 -8.27
C THR A 113 -19.44 20.11 -8.47
N LEU A 114 -20.13 21.23 -8.73
CA LEU A 114 -21.56 21.25 -9.00
C LEU A 114 -21.94 20.41 -10.24
N PHE A 115 -21.11 20.43 -11.28
CA PHE A 115 -21.29 19.58 -12.44
C PHE A 115 -21.18 18.08 -12.09
N MET A 116 -20.18 17.71 -11.30
CA MET A 116 -19.97 16.32 -10.86
C MET A 116 -21.07 15.85 -9.90
N GLU A 117 -21.51 16.70 -8.98
CA GLU A 117 -22.69 16.44 -8.13
C GLU A 117 -23.93 16.14 -8.97
N GLY A 118 -24.19 16.97 -9.99
CA GLY A 118 -25.32 16.77 -10.89
C GLY A 118 -25.23 15.49 -11.74
N LEU A 119 -24.01 15.06 -12.08
CA LEU A 119 -23.78 13.87 -12.91
C LEU A 119 -23.87 12.56 -12.11
N PHE A 120 -23.30 12.55 -10.89
CA PHE A 120 -23.16 11.35 -10.06
C PHE A 120 -24.14 11.29 -8.88
N GLY A 121 -24.88 12.36 -8.61
CA GLY A 121 -25.91 12.41 -7.57
C GLY A 121 -25.37 12.39 -6.14
N PHE A 122 -24.13 12.78 -5.91
CA PHE A 122 -23.56 12.95 -4.57
C PHE A 122 -23.53 14.44 -4.18
N THR A 123 -23.47 14.74 -2.90
CA THR A 123 -23.25 16.10 -2.40
C THR A 123 -21.83 16.20 -1.85
N ALA A 124 -21.04 17.19 -2.30
CA ALA A 124 -19.63 17.33 -1.90
C ALA A 124 -19.45 17.42 -0.37
N ARG A 125 -20.45 17.98 0.34
CA ARG A 125 -20.45 18.08 1.81
C ARG A 125 -20.72 16.76 2.53
N GLU A 126 -21.22 15.75 1.83
CA GLU A 126 -21.45 14.39 2.36
C GLU A 126 -20.24 13.48 2.16
N ILE A 127 -19.23 13.94 1.42
CA ILE A 127 -17.99 13.19 1.20
C ILE A 127 -17.20 13.16 2.52
N HIS A 128 -16.77 11.97 2.91
CA HIS A 128 -15.91 11.80 4.07
C HIS A 128 -14.55 12.50 3.87
N TYR A 129 -14.17 13.35 4.84
CA TYR A 129 -12.89 14.05 4.80
C TYR A 129 -11.80 13.23 5.49
N PHE A 130 -10.76 12.90 4.72
CA PHE A 130 -9.60 12.17 5.22
C PHE A 130 -8.47 13.11 5.62
N LYS A 131 -8.01 13.01 6.83
CA LYS A 131 -6.88 13.81 7.32
C LYS A 131 -5.55 13.37 6.69
N ASP A 132 -5.36 12.07 6.54
CA ASP A 132 -4.18 11.42 5.97
C ASP A 132 -4.55 10.11 5.26
N CYS A 133 -3.64 9.58 4.44
CA CYS A 133 -3.88 8.34 3.67
C CYS A 133 -3.37 7.07 4.37
N GLY A 134 -2.65 7.17 5.48
CA GLY A 134 -2.10 6.02 6.20
C GLY A 134 -1.06 5.18 5.45
N CYS A 135 -0.58 5.62 4.26
CA CYS A 135 0.37 4.86 3.43
C CYS A 135 1.70 4.57 4.14
N PHE A 136 2.14 5.47 5.01
CA PHE A 136 3.33 5.33 5.85
C PHE A 136 2.99 5.40 7.34
N GLY A 137 1.74 5.08 7.71
CA GLY A 137 1.26 5.21 9.08
C GLY A 137 1.49 6.62 9.62
N ASP A 138 1.69 6.74 10.92
CA ASP A 138 2.00 8.01 11.58
C ASP A 138 3.48 8.41 11.44
N ALA A 139 4.33 7.58 10.83
CA ALA A 139 5.76 7.84 10.71
C ALA A 139 6.07 9.03 9.78
N ILE A 140 5.29 9.21 8.72
CA ILE A 140 5.43 10.33 7.77
C ILE A 140 4.03 10.84 7.43
N PRO A 141 3.62 12.00 7.96
CA PRO A 141 2.31 12.60 7.68
C PRO A 141 2.29 13.19 6.27
N PHE A 142 1.92 12.38 5.29
CA PHE A 142 1.67 12.86 3.93
C PHE A 142 0.24 13.39 3.80
N THR A 143 0.10 14.52 3.12
CA THR A 143 -1.22 14.96 2.69
C THR A 143 -1.81 13.97 1.69
N PRO A 144 -3.15 13.91 1.53
CA PRO A 144 -3.78 13.06 0.53
C PRO A 144 -3.23 13.28 -0.89
N TRP A 145 -2.96 14.53 -1.25
CA TRP A 145 -2.39 14.88 -2.56
C TRP A 145 -0.95 14.39 -2.73
N ASP A 146 -0.10 14.54 -1.71
CA ASP A 146 1.29 14.05 -1.77
C ASP A 146 1.33 12.54 -1.94
N SER A 147 0.44 11.83 -1.22
CA SER A 147 0.29 10.38 -1.33
C SER A 147 -0.16 9.95 -2.73
N PHE A 148 -1.16 10.64 -3.29
CA PHE A 148 -1.67 10.35 -4.62
C PHE A 148 -0.62 10.60 -5.71
N VAL A 149 0.09 11.74 -5.66
CA VAL A 149 1.16 12.05 -6.62
C VAL A 149 2.30 11.03 -6.52
N LYS A 150 2.72 10.67 -5.30
CA LYS A 150 3.70 9.61 -5.08
C LYS A 150 3.26 8.30 -5.74
N ASP A 151 2.01 7.89 -5.53
CA ASP A 151 1.48 6.64 -6.07
C ASP A 151 1.35 6.68 -7.60
N LEU A 152 1.01 7.81 -8.20
CA LEU A 152 1.04 8.00 -9.65
C LEU A 152 2.46 7.82 -10.22
N ILE A 153 3.46 8.40 -9.55
CA ILE A 153 4.87 8.25 -9.97
C ILE A 153 5.28 6.77 -9.88
N LEU A 154 4.97 6.09 -8.78
CA LEU A 154 5.26 4.66 -8.60
C LEU A 154 4.50 3.79 -9.61
N PHE A 155 3.27 4.17 -9.96
CA PHE A 155 2.48 3.50 -10.97
C PHE A 155 3.14 3.57 -12.36
N VAL A 156 3.70 4.71 -12.74
CA VAL A 156 4.48 4.84 -13.98
C VAL A 156 5.69 3.90 -13.98
N PHE A 157 6.45 3.85 -12.89
CA PHE A 157 7.57 2.90 -12.78
C PHE A 157 7.10 1.44 -12.81
N THR A 158 5.96 1.15 -12.22
CA THR A 158 5.33 -0.19 -12.28
C THR A 158 4.97 -0.57 -13.71
N ILE A 159 4.45 0.34 -14.52
CA ILE A 159 4.19 0.11 -15.95
C ILE A 159 5.49 -0.20 -16.70
N ILE A 160 6.58 0.52 -16.41
CA ILE A 160 7.90 0.26 -17.02
C ILE A 160 8.37 -1.17 -16.69
N ILE A 161 8.26 -1.57 -15.41
CA ILE A 161 8.60 -2.93 -14.98
C ILE A 161 7.71 -3.96 -15.67
N PHE A 162 6.41 -3.71 -15.72
CA PHE A 162 5.44 -4.63 -16.30
C PHE A 162 5.67 -4.84 -17.81
N ARG A 163 5.97 -3.78 -18.55
CA ARG A 163 6.32 -3.88 -19.97
C ARG A 163 7.67 -4.54 -20.21
N GLY A 164 8.62 -4.29 -19.33
CA GLY A 164 9.98 -4.84 -19.39
C GLY A 164 10.17 -6.22 -18.78
N LYS A 165 9.13 -6.85 -18.23
CA LYS A 165 9.23 -8.14 -17.53
C LYS A 165 9.78 -9.30 -18.35
N GLY A 166 9.71 -9.21 -19.68
CA GLY A 166 10.25 -10.21 -20.59
C GLY A 166 11.74 -10.07 -20.87
N SER A 167 12.34 -8.90 -20.58
CA SER A 167 13.78 -8.62 -20.81
C SER A 167 14.65 -8.92 -19.59
N VAL A 168 14.06 -9.32 -18.47
CA VAL A 168 14.77 -9.67 -17.25
C VAL A 168 15.03 -11.16 -17.24
N GLU A 169 16.29 -11.56 -17.40
CA GLU A 169 16.68 -12.96 -17.28
C GLU A 169 16.59 -13.42 -15.83
N PRO A 170 15.95 -14.58 -15.55
CA PRO A 170 15.91 -15.14 -14.21
C PRO A 170 17.33 -15.45 -13.73
N ASN A 171 17.69 -15.01 -12.56
CA ASN A 171 19.00 -15.25 -11.98
C ASN A 171 19.03 -16.62 -11.29
N SER A 172 19.25 -17.67 -12.05
CA SER A 172 19.17 -19.07 -11.62
C SER A 172 20.11 -19.49 -10.47
N ARG A 173 21.11 -18.67 -10.13
CA ARG A 173 22.05 -18.92 -9.01
C ARG A 173 21.59 -18.35 -7.67
N LYS A 174 20.49 -17.61 -7.62
CA LYS A 174 20.05 -16.87 -6.42
C LYS A 174 18.70 -17.32 -5.89
N GLU A 175 18.11 -18.39 -6.44
CA GLU A 175 16.83 -18.88 -5.92
C GLU A 175 16.90 -19.17 -4.42
N ASP A 176 17.93 -19.91 -3.99
CA ASP A 176 18.10 -20.25 -2.58
C ASP A 176 18.29 -19.00 -1.70
N THR A 177 19.13 -18.05 -2.14
CA THR A 177 19.39 -16.81 -1.42
C THR A 177 18.11 -15.93 -1.34
N PHE A 178 17.32 -15.94 -2.40
CA PHE A 178 16.05 -15.22 -2.44
C PHE A 178 15.03 -15.80 -1.44
N TYR A 179 14.88 -17.13 -1.41
CA TYR A 179 14.00 -17.79 -0.44
C TYR A 179 14.44 -17.56 1.00
N TYR A 180 15.74 -17.58 1.28
CA TYR A 180 16.26 -17.26 2.62
C TYR A 180 16.05 -15.80 2.98
N ALA A 181 16.26 -14.85 2.06
CA ALA A 181 16.03 -13.43 2.29
C ALA A 181 14.54 -13.16 2.54
N ILE A 182 13.63 -13.71 1.75
CA ILE A 182 12.19 -13.61 1.98
C ILE A 182 11.80 -14.22 3.32
N SER A 183 12.28 -15.43 3.61
CA SER A 183 11.97 -16.09 4.87
C SER A 183 12.44 -15.26 6.06
N PHE A 184 13.63 -14.68 5.99
CA PHE A 184 14.16 -13.81 7.03
C PHE A 184 13.32 -12.54 7.20
N ILE A 185 12.93 -11.89 6.09
CA ILE A 185 12.07 -10.69 6.11
C ILE A 185 10.69 -11.01 6.67
N LEU A 186 10.07 -12.13 6.25
CA LEU A 186 8.77 -12.57 6.75
C LEU A 186 8.82 -12.90 8.23
N ILE A 187 9.84 -13.61 8.68
CA ILE A 187 10.02 -13.94 10.11
C ILE A 187 10.23 -12.65 10.91
N SER A 188 11.05 -11.72 10.41
CA SER A 188 11.28 -10.45 11.08
C SER A 188 10.03 -9.58 11.16
N ALA A 189 9.27 -9.48 10.07
CA ALA A 189 7.99 -8.75 10.03
C ALA A 189 6.96 -9.41 10.97
N PHE A 190 6.85 -10.74 10.96
CA PHE A 190 5.99 -11.48 11.86
C PHE A 190 6.41 -11.31 13.33
N ALA A 191 7.71 -11.36 13.62
CA ALA A 191 8.22 -11.12 14.98
C ALA A 191 7.88 -9.70 15.47
N LEU A 192 8.05 -8.67 14.63
CA LEU A 192 7.65 -7.31 14.94
C LEU A 192 6.14 -7.21 15.19
N MET A 193 5.31 -7.82 14.36
CA MET A 193 3.87 -7.88 14.57
C MET A 193 3.52 -8.53 15.91
N VAL A 194 4.11 -9.69 16.22
CA VAL A 194 3.84 -10.42 17.46
C VAL A 194 4.29 -9.62 18.68
N THR A 195 5.47 -8.99 18.64
CA THR A 195 5.95 -8.18 19.78
C THR A 195 5.07 -6.97 20.05
N HIS A 196 4.56 -6.31 19.00
CA HIS A 196 3.66 -5.17 19.17
C HIS A 196 2.22 -5.56 19.58
N TRP A 197 1.77 -6.76 19.23
CA TRP A 197 0.38 -7.19 19.48
C TRP A 197 0.22 -8.10 20.68
N VAL A 198 1.09 -9.09 20.80
CA VAL A 198 0.96 -10.12 21.85
C VAL A 198 1.54 -9.64 23.16
N PHE A 199 2.65 -8.90 23.11
CA PHE A 199 3.34 -8.46 24.33
C PHE A 199 2.49 -7.50 25.20
N PRO A 200 1.83 -6.47 24.65
CA PRO A 200 0.94 -5.62 25.45
C PRO A 200 -0.27 -6.37 26.01
N VAL A 201 -0.87 -7.26 25.20
CA VAL A 201 -2.04 -8.04 25.65
C VAL A 201 -1.66 -9.04 26.76
N VAL A 202 -0.54 -9.74 26.60
CA VAL A 202 -0.03 -10.66 27.64
C VAL A 202 0.38 -9.89 28.89
N PHE A 203 1.01 -8.73 28.74
CA PHE A 203 1.40 -7.87 29.85
C PHE A 203 0.19 -7.36 30.64
N VAL A 204 -0.88 -6.97 29.95
CA VAL A 204 -2.14 -6.55 30.56
C VAL A 204 -2.84 -7.75 31.25
N VAL A 205 -2.89 -8.90 30.59
CA VAL A 205 -3.58 -10.11 31.16
C VAL A 205 -2.80 -10.73 32.33
N VAL A 206 -1.49 -10.57 32.40
CA VAL A 206 -0.67 -11.12 33.50
C VAL A 206 -0.60 -10.16 34.70
N LEU A 207 -0.85 -8.85 34.50
CA LEU A 207 -0.81 -7.84 35.57
C LEU A 207 -2.19 -7.55 36.20
N PHE A 208 -3.27 -8.06 35.63
CA PHE A 208 -4.64 -7.95 36.13
C PHE A 208 -5.26 -9.35 36.32
#